data_217ff387cf56d2aa3d110cbb35557532
#
_entry.id   217ff387cf56d2aa3d110cbb35557532
#
_cell.length_a   1.000
_cell.length_b   1.000
_cell.length_c   1.000
_cell.angle_alpha   90.00
_cell.angle_beta   90.00
_cell.angle_gamma   90.00
#
_symmetry.space_group_name_H-M   'P 1'
#
loop_
_entity.id
_entity.type
_entity.pdbx_description
1 polymer ?
#
loop_
_entity_poly.entity_id
_entity_poly.type
_entity_poly.pdbx_seq_one_letter_code
_entity_poly.pdbx_strand_id
1 'polypeptide(L)'
;MSDVRSHLRLIQGLGYGGLIPFFGCAFLAFWFDQSAFWMFAIHSYAALIISFLGAISWGFALSIKDMSRTQRAALFCWGVLPAVLGWVCLLLPQAIRVGPLAALFLLTLSVDTYFVKQLSLPKFWLQMRVRLTLTAIVALITAELL
;
A
#
# COMPACT_ATOMS: atom_id res chain seq x y z
N MET A 1 -23.17 10.06 -3.57
CA MET A 1 -22.40 10.20 -2.31
C MET A 1 -23.08 9.57 -1.08
N SER A 2 -24.39 9.42 -1.04
CA SER A 2 -25.12 8.70 0.03
C SER A 2 -24.76 7.22 0.12
N ASP A 3 -24.54 6.59 -1.02
CA ASP A 3 -24.28 5.14 -1.14
C ASP A 3 -22.91 4.73 -0.58
N VAL A 4 -21.87 5.55 -0.73
CA VAL A 4 -20.54 5.26 -0.15
C VAL A 4 -20.56 5.30 1.38
N ARG A 5 -21.41 6.15 1.98
CA ARG A 5 -21.52 6.24 3.44
C ARG A 5 -22.11 4.97 4.08
N SER A 6 -23.00 4.28 3.38
CA SER A 6 -23.58 3.01 3.86
C SER A 6 -22.52 1.90 3.94
N HIS A 7 -21.46 1.96 3.13
CA HIS A 7 -20.40 0.95 3.06
C HIS A 7 -19.11 1.34 3.82
N LEU A 8 -19.10 2.49 4.53
CA LEU A 8 -17.88 2.96 5.22
C LEU A 8 -17.31 1.95 6.21
N ARG A 9 -18.17 1.27 6.98
CA ARG A 9 -17.73 0.24 7.95
C ARG A 9 -17.06 -0.94 7.24
N LEU A 10 -17.60 -1.35 6.10
CA LEU A 10 -17.02 -2.43 5.29
C LEU A 10 -15.67 -2.00 4.71
N ILE A 11 -15.58 -0.81 4.11
CA ILE A 11 -14.35 -0.27 3.54
C ILE A 11 -13.25 -0.17 4.60
N GLN A 12 -13.59 0.35 5.79
CA GLN A 12 -12.65 0.44 6.91
C GLN A 12 -12.26 -0.95 7.42
N GLY A 13 -13.22 -1.86 7.58
CA GLY A 13 -12.96 -3.24 8.03
C GLY A 13 -12.00 -3.98 7.09
N LEU A 14 -12.23 -3.90 5.78
CA LEU A 14 -11.36 -4.51 4.78
C LEU A 14 -9.98 -3.83 4.75
N GLY A 15 -9.93 -2.50 4.84
CA GLY A 15 -8.68 -1.76 4.86
C GLY A 15 -7.81 -2.12 6.07
N TYR A 16 -8.36 -2.07 7.28
CA TYR A 16 -7.62 -2.45 8.50
C TYR A 16 -7.36 -3.96 8.58
N GLY A 17 -8.24 -4.81 8.03
CA GLY A 17 -8.02 -6.24 7.87
C GLY A 17 -6.77 -6.56 7.04
N GLY A 18 -6.41 -5.70 6.10
CA GLY A 18 -5.15 -5.79 5.34
C GLY A 18 -3.88 -5.66 6.18
N LEU A 19 -3.97 -5.23 7.45
CA LEU A 19 -2.83 -5.20 8.37
C LEU A 19 -2.61 -6.54 9.10
N ILE A 20 -3.59 -7.43 9.12
CA ILE A 20 -3.50 -8.71 9.84
C ILE A 20 -2.28 -9.54 9.40
N PRO A 21 -1.98 -9.71 8.09
CA PRO A 21 -0.81 -10.47 7.67
C PRO A 21 0.53 -9.85 8.12
N PHE A 22 0.63 -8.51 8.22
CA PHE A 22 1.84 -7.86 8.72
C PHE A 22 2.13 -8.25 10.16
N PHE A 23 1.15 -8.11 11.05
CA PHE A 23 1.30 -8.49 12.46
C PHE A 23 1.39 -9.99 12.65
N GLY A 24 0.65 -10.77 11.86
CA GLY A 24 0.70 -12.23 11.89
C GLY A 24 2.08 -12.77 11.53
N CYS A 25 2.68 -12.30 10.42
CA CYS A 25 4.01 -12.72 10.01
C CYS A 25 5.09 -12.26 11.01
N ALA A 26 4.99 -11.04 11.54
CA ALA A 26 5.93 -10.55 12.56
C ALA A 26 5.87 -11.41 13.84
N PHE A 27 4.66 -11.73 14.30
CA PHE A 27 4.46 -12.60 15.45
C PHE A 27 5.03 -14.01 15.22
N LEU A 28 4.77 -14.59 14.04
CA LEU A 28 5.26 -15.93 13.69
C LEU A 28 6.79 -15.96 13.52
N ALA A 29 7.38 -14.87 13.00
CA ALA A 29 8.85 -14.74 12.94
C ALA A 29 9.51 -14.76 14.32
N PHE A 30 8.85 -14.18 15.32
CA PHE A 30 9.34 -14.15 16.70
C PHE A 30 9.25 -15.52 17.41
N TRP A 31 8.17 -16.29 17.14
CA TRP A 31 7.90 -17.53 17.88
C TRP A 31 8.44 -18.81 17.24
N PHE A 32 8.78 -18.80 15.96
CA PHE A 32 9.19 -20.01 15.21
C PHE A 32 10.58 -19.86 14.62
N ASP A 33 11.36 -20.94 14.65
CA ASP A 33 12.74 -21.00 14.10
C ASP A 33 12.86 -20.71 12.59
N GLN A 34 11.75 -20.55 11.88
CA GLN A 34 11.70 -20.22 10.45
C GLN A 34 11.61 -18.70 10.21
N SER A 35 12.37 -17.91 10.94
CA SER A 35 12.37 -16.45 10.83
C SER A 35 12.58 -15.94 9.40
N ALA A 36 13.51 -16.53 8.64
CA ALA A 36 13.77 -16.16 7.24
C ALA A 36 12.54 -16.34 6.32
N PHE A 37 11.75 -17.39 6.52
CA PHE A 37 10.51 -17.61 5.77
C PHE A 37 9.45 -16.55 6.11
N TRP A 38 9.24 -16.26 7.39
CA TRP A 38 8.25 -15.26 7.81
C TRP A 38 8.67 -13.85 7.43
N MET A 39 9.98 -13.55 7.46
CA MET A 39 10.51 -12.29 6.95
C MET A 39 10.30 -12.15 5.44
N PHE A 40 10.52 -13.20 4.67
CA PHE A 40 10.21 -13.21 3.26
C PHE A 40 8.70 -13.03 3.01
N ALA A 41 7.84 -13.67 3.80
CA ALA A 41 6.39 -13.56 3.70
C ALA A 41 5.90 -12.13 3.95
N ILE A 42 6.40 -11.45 5.00
CA ILE A 42 6.00 -10.05 5.31
C ILE A 42 6.48 -9.09 4.21
N HIS A 43 7.70 -9.24 3.68
CA HIS A 43 8.21 -8.41 2.58
C HIS A 43 7.42 -8.63 1.29
N SER A 44 7.10 -9.90 0.97
CA SER A 44 6.27 -10.25 -0.19
C SER A 44 4.88 -9.66 -0.07
N TYR A 45 4.27 -9.74 1.11
CA TYR A 45 2.98 -9.14 1.37
C TYR A 45 3.02 -7.61 1.24
N ALA A 46 4.08 -6.96 1.73
CA ALA A 46 4.29 -5.53 1.55
C ALA A 46 4.33 -5.14 0.06
N ALA A 47 5.08 -5.88 -0.76
CA ALA A 47 5.15 -5.63 -2.20
C ALA A 47 3.78 -5.84 -2.89
N LEU A 48 2.99 -6.85 -2.48
CA LEU A 48 1.62 -7.05 -2.97
C LEU A 48 0.70 -5.89 -2.61
N ILE A 49 0.76 -5.39 -1.39
CA ILE A 49 -0.01 -4.22 -0.97
C ILE A 49 0.40 -2.98 -1.77
N ILE A 50 1.69 -2.72 -1.95
CA ILE A 50 2.20 -1.60 -2.76
C ILE A 50 1.67 -1.71 -4.20
N SER A 51 1.67 -2.91 -4.78
CA SER A 51 1.12 -3.18 -6.12
C SER A 51 -0.38 -2.87 -6.18
N PHE A 52 -1.15 -3.33 -5.20
CA PHE A 52 -2.58 -3.06 -5.07
C PHE A 52 -2.87 -1.55 -4.96
N LEU A 53 -2.06 -0.84 -4.17
CA LEU A 53 -2.20 0.60 -4.00
C LEU A 53 -1.97 1.37 -5.30
N GLY A 54 -0.97 0.99 -6.09
CA GLY A 54 -0.74 1.55 -7.42
C GLY A 54 -1.92 1.31 -8.35
N ALA A 55 -2.45 0.09 -8.39
CA ALA A 55 -3.54 -0.31 -9.27
C ALA A 55 -4.85 0.46 -9.06
N ILE A 56 -5.09 1.03 -7.86
CA ILE A 56 -6.27 1.88 -7.57
C ILE A 56 -6.33 3.08 -8.52
N SER A 57 -5.19 3.60 -8.95
CA SER A 57 -5.12 4.73 -9.87
C SER A 57 -5.78 4.46 -11.23
N TRP A 58 -5.83 3.21 -11.68
CA TRP A 58 -6.56 2.80 -12.88
C TRP A 58 -8.06 2.99 -12.71
N GLY A 59 -8.59 2.69 -11.51
CA GLY A 59 -10.00 2.95 -11.18
C GLY A 59 -10.35 4.43 -11.33
N PHE A 60 -9.49 5.33 -10.86
CA PHE A 60 -9.68 6.77 -11.04
C PHE A 60 -9.57 7.18 -12.51
N ALA A 61 -8.56 6.68 -13.24
CA ALA A 61 -8.37 6.99 -14.66
C ALA A 61 -9.56 6.57 -15.54
N LEU A 62 -10.23 5.48 -15.18
CA LEU A 62 -11.39 4.96 -15.93
C LEU A 62 -12.70 5.64 -15.52
N SER A 63 -12.86 6.03 -14.24
CA SER A 63 -14.14 6.52 -13.70
C SER A 63 -14.35 8.03 -13.87
N ILE A 64 -13.27 8.83 -13.91
CA ILE A 64 -13.38 10.29 -13.96
C ILE A 64 -13.47 10.78 -15.41
N LYS A 65 -14.62 11.36 -15.78
CA LYS A 65 -14.89 11.77 -17.17
C LYS A 65 -14.07 12.98 -17.60
N ASP A 66 -13.99 14.01 -16.77
CA ASP A 66 -13.39 15.32 -17.11
C ASP A 66 -11.89 15.41 -16.80
N MET A 67 -11.17 14.30 -16.98
CA MET A 67 -9.73 14.22 -16.77
C MET A 67 -8.97 14.50 -18.07
N SER A 68 -7.91 15.32 -17.99
CA SER A 68 -7.05 15.57 -19.14
C SER A 68 -6.37 14.28 -19.64
N ARG A 69 -6.06 14.24 -20.94
CA ARG A 69 -5.39 13.07 -21.56
C ARG A 69 -4.05 12.75 -20.87
N THR A 70 -3.29 13.77 -20.51
CA THR A 70 -1.98 13.63 -19.84
C THR A 70 -2.13 13.08 -18.43
N GLN A 71 -3.09 13.59 -17.63
CA GLN A 71 -3.35 13.09 -16.29
C GLN A 71 -3.79 11.61 -16.32
N ARG A 72 -4.66 11.27 -17.27
CA ARG A 72 -5.14 9.89 -17.46
C ARG A 72 -4.00 8.93 -17.78
N ALA A 73 -3.11 9.32 -18.72
CA ALA A 73 -1.94 8.54 -19.06
C ALA A 73 -0.98 8.39 -17.86
N ALA A 74 -0.76 9.46 -17.10
CA ALA A 74 0.07 9.41 -15.90
C ALA A 74 -0.48 8.42 -14.85
N LEU A 75 -1.81 8.38 -14.64
CA LEU A 75 -2.45 7.43 -13.72
C LEU A 75 -2.32 5.98 -14.20
N PHE A 76 -2.43 5.72 -15.50
CA PHE A 76 -2.21 4.38 -16.05
C PHE A 76 -0.77 3.93 -15.86
N CYS A 77 0.23 4.78 -16.17
CA CYS A 77 1.64 4.47 -15.95
C CYS A 77 1.94 4.26 -14.46
N TRP A 78 1.41 5.15 -13.61
CA TRP A 78 1.57 5.03 -12.16
C TRP A 78 0.96 3.73 -11.62
N GLY A 79 -0.16 3.26 -12.17
CA GLY A 79 -0.81 2.03 -11.73
C GLY A 79 0.04 0.76 -11.86
N VAL A 80 1.04 0.77 -12.74
CA VAL A 80 1.96 -0.37 -12.97
C VAL A 80 3.27 -0.21 -12.20
N LEU A 81 3.77 1.03 -12.09
CA LEU A 81 5.10 1.31 -11.57
C LEU A 81 5.34 0.76 -10.15
N PRO A 82 4.43 0.90 -9.16
CA PRO A 82 4.62 0.36 -7.82
C PRO A 82 4.74 -1.17 -7.80
N ALA A 83 4.05 -1.87 -8.70
CA ALA A 83 4.13 -3.33 -8.80
C ALA A 83 5.54 -3.78 -9.24
N VAL A 84 6.09 -3.13 -10.28
CA VAL A 84 7.44 -3.42 -10.77
C VAL A 84 8.49 -3.08 -9.72
N LEU A 85 8.39 -1.90 -9.09
CA LEU A 85 9.34 -1.47 -8.07
C LEU A 85 9.25 -2.35 -6.81
N GLY A 86 8.04 -2.75 -6.39
CA GLY A 86 7.85 -3.68 -5.28
C GLY A 86 8.50 -5.04 -5.57
N TRP A 87 8.33 -5.56 -6.79
CA TRP A 87 9.00 -6.79 -7.22
C TRP A 87 10.53 -6.64 -7.21
N VAL A 88 11.08 -5.53 -7.73
CA VAL A 88 12.52 -5.26 -7.67
C VAL A 88 13.04 -5.24 -6.24
N CYS A 89 12.28 -4.65 -5.29
CA CYS A 89 12.67 -4.69 -3.87
C CYS A 89 12.82 -6.13 -3.34
N LEU A 90 12.02 -7.08 -3.81
CA LEU A 90 12.12 -8.48 -3.38
C LEU A 90 13.38 -9.19 -3.90
N LEU A 91 14.01 -8.68 -4.97
CA LEU A 91 15.27 -9.20 -5.49
C LEU A 91 16.49 -8.73 -4.68
N LEU A 92 16.33 -7.72 -3.83
CA LEU A 92 17.40 -7.24 -2.96
C LEU A 92 17.70 -8.24 -1.84
N PRO A 93 18.92 -8.22 -1.25
CA PRO A 93 19.21 -8.95 -0.03
C PRO A 93 18.23 -8.59 1.09
N GLN A 94 17.85 -9.58 1.92
CA GLN A 94 16.84 -9.39 2.97
C GLN A 94 17.14 -8.19 3.87
N ALA A 95 18.37 -8.05 4.32
CA ALA A 95 18.81 -7.02 5.27
C ALA A 95 18.58 -5.57 4.81
N ILE A 96 18.35 -5.33 3.52
CA ILE A 96 18.15 -3.98 2.98
C ILE A 96 16.76 -3.77 2.36
N ARG A 97 15.87 -4.76 2.39
CA ARG A 97 14.54 -4.69 1.74
C ARG A 97 13.59 -3.69 2.39
N VAL A 98 13.64 -3.56 3.71
CA VAL A 98 12.68 -2.72 4.47
C VAL A 98 12.76 -1.27 4.06
N GLY A 99 13.96 -0.72 3.88
CA GLY A 99 14.14 0.67 3.47
C GLY A 99 13.43 1.01 2.15
N PRO A 100 13.74 0.34 1.03
CA PRO A 100 13.06 0.54 -0.25
C PRO A 100 11.55 0.29 -0.21
N LEU A 101 11.07 -0.75 0.49
CA LEU A 101 9.63 -1.00 0.65
C LEU A 101 8.93 0.12 1.41
N ALA A 102 9.52 0.61 2.52
CA ALA A 102 9.00 1.74 3.27
C ALA A 102 8.98 3.02 2.42
N ALA A 103 10.05 3.27 1.65
CA ALA A 103 10.11 4.40 0.71
C ALA A 103 9.01 4.31 -0.36
N LEU A 104 8.72 3.12 -0.90
CA LEU A 104 7.62 2.90 -1.84
C LEU A 104 6.25 3.13 -1.21
N PHE A 105 6.03 2.73 0.04
CA PHE A 105 4.81 3.06 0.77
C PHE A 105 4.61 4.57 0.92
N LEU A 106 5.66 5.31 1.25
CA LEU A 106 5.61 6.78 1.34
C LEU A 106 5.41 7.43 -0.02
N LEU A 107 6.03 6.90 -1.07
CA LEU A 107 5.87 7.37 -2.43
C LEU A 107 4.42 7.19 -2.92
N THR A 108 3.82 5.99 -2.72
CA THR A 108 2.41 5.76 -3.06
C THR A 108 1.48 6.68 -2.29
N LEU A 109 1.74 6.91 -1.00
CA LEU A 109 0.96 7.86 -0.19
C LEU A 109 1.09 9.30 -0.71
N SER A 110 2.30 9.72 -1.14
CA SER A 110 2.54 11.05 -1.69
C SER A 110 1.77 11.27 -2.99
N VAL A 111 1.76 10.28 -3.86
CA VAL A 111 0.99 10.33 -5.12
C VAL A 111 -0.51 10.33 -4.83
N ASP A 112 -0.99 9.51 -3.89
CA ASP A 112 -2.38 9.51 -3.47
C ASP A 112 -2.81 10.89 -2.93
N THR A 113 -1.96 11.56 -2.12
CA THR A 113 -2.27 12.90 -1.57
C THR A 113 -2.37 13.95 -2.68
N TYR A 114 -1.50 13.84 -3.69
CA TYR A 114 -1.54 14.73 -4.85
C TYR A 114 -2.86 14.56 -5.62
N PHE A 115 -3.25 13.32 -5.95
CA PHE A 115 -4.47 13.05 -6.70
C PHE A 115 -5.74 13.30 -5.88
N VAL A 116 -5.75 13.03 -4.57
CA VAL A 116 -6.89 13.35 -3.69
C VAL A 116 -7.24 14.83 -3.77
N LYS A 117 -6.23 15.71 -3.77
CA LYS A 117 -6.43 17.16 -3.89
C LYS A 117 -6.99 17.54 -5.27
N GLN A 118 -6.45 16.95 -6.34
CA GLN A 118 -6.88 17.27 -7.71
C GLN A 118 -8.26 16.72 -8.06
N LEU A 119 -8.60 15.52 -7.57
CA LEU A 119 -9.83 14.81 -7.91
C LEU A 119 -10.95 15.00 -6.90
N SER A 120 -10.75 15.88 -5.88
CA SER A 120 -11.73 16.17 -4.82
C SER A 120 -12.28 14.92 -4.13
N LEU A 121 -11.40 13.93 -3.90
CA LEU A 121 -11.76 12.67 -3.23
C LEU A 121 -12.13 12.90 -1.75
N PRO A 122 -12.95 12.04 -1.14
CA PRO A 122 -13.38 12.20 0.24
C PRO A 122 -12.21 12.20 1.23
N LYS A 123 -12.21 13.11 2.21
CA LYS A 123 -11.15 13.23 3.23
C LYS A 123 -10.90 11.95 4.02
N PHE A 124 -11.95 11.13 4.28
CA PHE A 124 -11.80 9.87 5.01
C PHE A 124 -10.86 8.89 4.31
N TRP A 125 -10.85 8.90 2.96
CA TRP A 125 -9.96 8.06 2.15
C TRP A 125 -8.49 8.34 2.49
N LEU A 126 -8.08 9.61 2.45
CA LEU A 126 -6.71 9.99 2.74
C LEU A 126 -6.31 9.68 4.19
N GLN A 127 -7.21 9.95 5.15
CA GLN A 127 -6.96 9.63 6.56
C GLN A 127 -6.72 8.13 6.78
N MET A 128 -7.55 7.28 6.15
CA MET A 128 -7.37 5.84 6.18
C MET A 128 -6.03 5.43 5.54
N ARG A 129 -5.70 5.98 4.36
CA ARG A 129 -4.45 5.70 3.67
C ARG A 129 -3.22 6.06 4.51
N VAL A 130 -3.21 7.23 5.14
CA VAL A 130 -2.11 7.64 6.02
C VAL A 130 -1.94 6.65 7.18
N ARG A 131 -3.03 6.32 7.88
CA ARG A 131 -2.98 5.37 9.01
C ARG A 131 -2.47 4.00 8.58
N LEU A 132 -3.01 3.44 7.51
CA LEU A 132 -2.62 2.12 7.01
C LEU A 132 -1.15 2.09 6.58
N THR A 133 -0.69 3.11 5.86
CA THR A 133 0.70 3.21 5.41
C THR A 133 1.67 3.30 6.59
N LEU A 134 1.40 4.18 7.56
CA LEU A 134 2.27 4.32 8.73
C LEU A 134 2.31 3.03 9.56
N THR A 135 1.16 2.39 9.78
CA THR A 135 1.10 1.13 10.53
C THR A 135 1.84 0.00 9.79
N ALA A 136 1.73 -0.10 8.47
CA ALA A 136 2.46 -1.10 7.69
C ALA A 136 3.98 -0.89 7.75
N ILE A 137 4.44 0.37 7.65
CA ILE A 137 5.87 0.70 7.78
C ILE A 137 6.37 0.36 9.19
N VAL A 138 5.63 0.71 10.24
CA VAL A 138 6.00 0.37 11.62
C VAL A 138 6.09 -1.15 11.79
N ALA A 139 5.12 -1.90 11.28
CA ALA A 139 5.13 -3.36 11.34
C ALA A 139 6.35 -3.98 10.62
N LEU A 140 6.71 -3.45 9.42
CA LEU A 140 7.90 -3.88 8.69
C LEU A 140 9.19 -3.62 9.47
N ILE A 141 9.35 -2.42 10.03
CA ILE A 141 10.53 -2.05 10.80
C ILE A 141 10.63 -2.89 12.09
N THR A 142 9.51 -3.07 12.79
CA THR A 142 9.47 -3.86 14.02
C THR A 142 9.85 -5.31 13.75
N ALA A 143 9.34 -5.91 12.66
CA ALA A 143 9.67 -7.28 12.29
C ALA A 143 11.18 -7.48 11.98
N GLU A 144 11.86 -6.47 11.44
CA GLU A 144 13.30 -6.55 11.15
C GLU A 144 14.16 -6.39 12.42
N LEU A 145 13.62 -5.78 13.48
CA LEU A 145 14.32 -5.55 14.74
C LEU A 145 14.15 -6.70 15.75
N LEU A 146 13.22 -7.63 15.51
CA LEU A 146 12.94 -8.81 16.33
C LEU A 146 13.79 -10.00 15.92
#